data_a5554be2c45a8b3e8cdee9601c481a66
#
_entry.id   a5554be2c45a8b3e8cdee9601c481a66
#
_cell.length_a   1.000
_cell.length_b   1.000
_cell.length_c   1.000
_cell.angle_alpha   90.00
_cell.angle_beta   90.00
_cell.angle_gamma   90.00
#
_symmetry.space_group_name_H-M   'P 1'
#
loop_
_entity.id
_entity.type
_entity.pdbx_description
1 polymer ?
#
loop_
_entity_poly.entity_id
_entity_poly.type
_entity_poly.pdbx_seq_one_letter_code
_entity_poly.pdbx_strand_id
1 'polypeptide(L)'
;MDFHLLAVGDVVADGGLDCLRRHLRPLQKTYDVHFTVVNGENAAGLGLLPHHAEEIFAAGADVITLGNHTWGKRQILDTLEDNPYLLRPANFAPNLPGRGFGVYEGPRGLRIGILNLMGRFELDSNLDSPFQVADRILAGEGAEADLLFVDFHAEATSEKGAMAWYLDGRIQALWGTHTHVP
;
A
#
# COMPACT_ATOMS: atom_id res chain seq x y z
N MET A 1 16.93 -18.40 0.94
CA MET A 1 17.05 -17.19 1.78
C MET A 1 15.65 -16.72 2.02
N ASP A 2 15.29 -16.52 3.26
CA ASP A 2 13.97 -16.03 3.59
C ASP A 2 13.92 -14.53 3.26
N PHE A 3 12.79 -14.07 2.69
CA PHE A 3 12.52 -12.67 2.43
C PHE A 3 11.50 -12.17 3.45
N HIS A 4 11.88 -11.15 4.21
CA HIS A 4 11.02 -10.58 5.25
C HIS A 4 10.45 -9.25 4.79
N LEU A 5 9.14 -9.21 4.57
CA LEU A 5 8.39 -7.99 4.32
C LEU A 5 7.66 -7.57 5.61
N LEU A 6 7.74 -6.30 5.96
CA LEU A 6 6.97 -5.70 7.03
C LEU A 6 5.83 -4.87 6.43
N ALA A 7 4.60 -5.29 6.68
CA ALA A 7 3.40 -4.51 6.35
C ALA A 7 2.91 -3.79 7.61
N VAL A 8 2.77 -2.47 7.54
CA VAL A 8 2.21 -1.63 8.59
C VAL A 8 0.85 -1.12 8.12
N GLY A 9 -0.19 -1.40 8.90
CA GLY A 9 -1.53 -0.90 8.64
C GLY A 9 -1.64 0.62 8.83
N ASP A 10 -2.87 1.11 8.79
CA ASP A 10 -3.21 2.53 8.76
C ASP A 10 -2.54 3.34 9.87
N VAL A 11 -1.62 4.23 9.49
CA VAL A 11 -0.98 5.19 10.38
C VAL A 11 -1.94 6.34 10.62
N VAL A 12 -2.39 6.51 11.87
CA VAL A 12 -3.43 7.48 12.22
C VAL A 12 -2.85 8.65 12.98
N ALA A 13 -2.92 9.84 12.38
CA ALA A 13 -2.56 11.12 12.97
C ALA A 13 -1.16 11.12 13.65
N ASP A 14 -0.90 12.13 14.47
CA ASP A 14 0.40 12.31 15.15
C ASP A 14 0.78 11.11 16.03
N GLY A 15 -0.22 10.47 16.67
CA GLY A 15 0.03 9.30 17.52
C GLY A 15 0.58 8.10 16.73
N GLY A 16 0.02 7.86 15.54
CA GLY A 16 0.51 6.82 14.63
C GLY A 16 1.91 7.15 14.08
N LEU A 17 2.14 8.40 13.68
CA LEU A 17 3.46 8.87 13.23
C LEU A 17 4.51 8.77 14.33
N ASP A 18 4.18 9.15 15.56
CA ASP A 18 5.09 9.01 16.70
C ASP A 18 5.44 7.55 17.01
N CYS A 19 4.44 6.67 16.95
CA CYS A 19 4.65 5.24 17.10
C CYS A 19 5.57 4.69 16.00
N LEU A 20 5.31 5.04 14.76
CA LEU A 20 6.13 4.63 13.61
C LEU A 20 7.59 5.08 13.78
N ARG A 21 7.82 6.35 14.07
CA ARG A 21 9.17 6.92 14.28
C ARG A 21 9.98 6.20 15.37
N ARG A 22 9.30 5.79 16.46
CA ARG A 22 9.96 5.12 17.59
C ARG A 22 10.24 3.64 17.34
N HIS A 23 9.38 2.97 16.60
CA HIS A 23 9.38 1.51 16.60
C HIS A 23 9.77 0.88 15.26
N LEU A 24 9.62 1.58 14.12
CA LEU A 24 9.84 0.97 12.82
C LEU A 24 11.26 0.46 12.64
N ARG A 25 12.27 1.29 12.85
CA ARG A 25 13.69 0.89 12.71
C ARG A 25 14.10 -0.23 13.69
N PRO A 26 13.71 -0.19 14.99
CA PRO A 26 13.92 -1.32 15.89
C PRO A 26 13.29 -2.63 15.41
N LEU A 27 12.05 -2.59 14.90
CA LEU A 27 11.37 -3.77 14.34
C LEU A 27 12.09 -4.31 13.11
N GLN A 28 12.44 -3.43 12.17
CA GLN A 28 13.21 -3.81 10.97
C GLN A 28 14.49 -4.56 11.36
N LYS A 29 15.22 -4.05 12.33
CA LYS A 29 16.46 -4.69 12.81
C LYS A 29 16.19 -6.02 13.52
N THR A 30 15.14 -6.09 14.35
CA THR A 30 14.83 -7.28 15.15
C THR A 30 14.41 -8.47 14.29
N TYR A 31 13.63 -8.18 13.24
CA TYR A 31 13.07 -9.21 12.36
C TYR A 31 13.80 -9.35 11.02
N ASP A 32 14.97 -8.74 10.88
CA ASP A 32 15.76 -8.75 9.63
C ASP A 32 14.91 -8.41 8.41
N VAL A 33 14.16 -7.29 8.52
CA VAL A 33 13.22 -6.86 7.49
C VAL A 33 13.96 -6.33 6.27
N HIS A 34 13.56 -6.82 5.11
CA HIS A 34 14.18 -6.47 3.83
C HIS A 34 13.41 -5.41 3.05
N PHE A 35 12.09 -5.30 3.30
CA PHE A 35 11.23 -4.33 2.63
C PHE A 35 10.03 -3.97 3.52
N THR A 36 9.66 -2.71 3.53
CA THR A 36 8.61 -2.19 4.43
C THR A 36 7.58 -1.40 3.64
N VAL A 37 6.31 -1.79 3.77
CA VAL A 37 5.16 -1.08 3.22
C VAL A 37 4.35 -0.51 4.37
N VAL A 38 3.98 0.77 4.29
CA VAL A 38 3.22 1.48 5.31
C VAL A 38 1.96 2.09 4.69
N ASN A 39 0.78 1.80 5.23
CA ASN A 39 -0.42 2.53 4.86
C ASN A 39 -0.45 3.87 5.59
N GLY A 40 -0.34 4.96 4.83
CA GLY A 40 -0.24 6.33 5.34
C GLY A 40 -1.50 7.17 5.17
N GLU A 41 -2.62 6.60 4.71
CA GLU A 41 -3.79 7.37 4.29
C GLU A 41 -4.41 8.25 5.38
N ASN A 42 -4.22 7.88 6.65
CA ASN A 42 -4.79 8.58 7.81
C ASN A 42 -3.78 9.41 8.61
N ALA A 43 -2.56 9.58 8.10
CA ALA A 43 -1.50 10.31 8.81
C ALA A 43 -1.85 11.79 9.10
N ALA A 44 -2.71 12.41 8.29
CA ALA A 44 -3.26 13.74 8.54
C ALA A 44 -4.70 13.70 9.11
N GLY A 45 -5.06 12.61 9.79
CA GLY A 45 -6.41 12.32 10.25
C GLY A 45 -7.27 11.73 9.13
N LEU A 46 -7.54 12.50 8.08
CA LEU A 46 -8.17 12.05 6.84
C LEU A 46 -7.30 12.52 5.67
N GLY A 47 -6.59 11.57 5.05
CA GLY A 47 -5.64 11.84 3.98
C GLY A 47 -4.19 11.95 4.46
N LEU A 48 -3.30 12.22 3.53
CA LEU A 48 -1.86 12.36 3.71
C LEU A 48 -1.43 13.76 3.27
N LEU A 49 -0.50 14.38 3.99
CA LEU A 49 0.17 15.61 3.58
C LEU A 49 1.61 15.30 3.11
N PRO A 50 2.22 16.13 2.24
CA PRO A 50 3.58 15.88 1.75
C PRO A 50 4.62 15.65 2.86
N HIS A 51 4.62 16.49 3.89
CA HIS A 51 5.56 16.35 5.01
C HIS A 51 5.33 15.06 5.83
N HIS A 52 4.09 14.56 5.95
CA HIS A 52 3.83 13.27 6.59
C HIS A 52 4.37 12.11 5.75
N ALA A 53 4.27 12.19 4.41
CA ALA A 53 4.90 11.20 3.53
C ALA A 53 6.42 11.19 3.74
N GLU A 54 7.06 12.37 3.78
CA GLU A 54 8.49 12.51 4.07
C GLU A 54 8.86 11.89 5.43
N GLU A 55 8.06 12.15 6.47
CA GLU A 55 8.26 11.56 7.81
C GLU A 55 8.16 10.04 7.81
N ILE A 56 7.17 9.47 7.10
CA ILE A 56 6.99 8.02 6.98
C ILE A 56 8.18 7.38 6.25
N PHE A 57 8.65 7.98 5.14
CA PHE A 57 9.84 7.51 4.45
C PHE A 57 11.11 7.64 5.32
N ALA A 58 11.28 8.76 6.03
CA ALA A 58 12.41 8.97 6.94
C ALA A 58 12.40 7.97 8.12
N ALA A 59 11.22 7.56 8.60
CA ALA A 59 11.08 6.52 9.60
C ALA A 59 11.55 5.15 9.11
N GLY A 60 11.54 4.89 7.79
CA GLY A 60 12.07 3.68 7.19
C GLY A 60 11.11 2.91 6.28
N ALA A 61 10.01 3.49 5.86
CA ALA A 61 9.17 2.91 4.82
C ALA A 61 9.88 2.91 3.48
N ASP A 62 9.74 1.84 2.70
CA ASP A 62 10.18 1.75 1.31
C ASP A 62 9.06 2.19 0.36
N VAL A 63 7.81 1.86 0.70
CA VAL A 63 6.61 2.23 -0.07
C VAL A 63 5.51 2.67 0.90
N ILE A 64 4.76 3.70 0.49
CA ILE A 64 3.54 4.12 1.18
C ILE A 64 2.33 3.75 0.32
N THR A 65 1.34 3.09 0.91
CA THR A 65 0.03 2.82 0.31
C THR A 65 -1.03 3.75 0.90
N LEU A 66 -2.10 3.96 0.16
CA LEU A 66 -3.24 4.78 0.55
C LEU A 66 -4.56 3.98 0.42
N GLY A 67 -5.68 4.64 0.69
CA GLY A 67 -7.01 4.04 0.64
C GLY A 67 -8.08 5.05 0.21
N ASN A 68 -9.27 5.00 0.84
CA ASN A 68 -10.40 5.85 0.50
C ASN A 68 -10.16 7.35 0.79
N HIS A 69 -9.22 7.69 1.66
CA HIS A 69 -8.86 9.07 1.95
C HIS A 69 -7.70 9.61 1.09
N THR A 70 -7.34 8.92 0.01
CA THR A 70 -6.29 9.37 -0.95
C THR A 70 -6.45 10.83 -1.34
N TRP A 71 -7.70 11.27 -1.58
CA TRP A 71 -8.04 12.63 -2.02
C TRP A 71 -8.38 13.59 -0.88
N GLY A 72 -8.22 13.16 0.38
CA GLY A 72 -8.61 13.94 1.57
C GLY A 72 -7.81 15.24 1.77
N LYS A 73 -6.60 15.31 1.22
CA LYS A 73 -5.74 16.51 1.25
C LYS A 73 -5.27 16.85 -0.16
N ARG A 74 -5.71 18.00 -0.68
CA ARG A 74 -5.34 18.43 -2.04
C ARG A 74 -3.81 18.60 -2.21
N GLN A 75 -3.12 18.94 -1.15
CA GLN A 75 -1.68 19.18 -1.15
C GLN A 75 -0.84 17.94 -1.53
N ILE A 76 -1.42 16.73 -1.41
CA ILE A 76 -0.69 15.49 -1.75
C ILE A 76 -0.61 15.24 -3.26
N LEU A 77 -1.42 15.90 -4.08
CA LEU A 77 -1.59 15.55 -5.49
C LEU A 77 -0.29 15.58 -6.29
N ASP A 78 0.52 16.63 -6.12
CA ASP A 78 1.81 16.76 -6.82
C ASP A 78 2.79 15.68 -6.34
N THR A 79 2.84 15.43 -5.02
CA THR A 79 3.67 14.36 -4.45
C THR A 79 3.23 12.98 -4.95
N LEU A 80 1.93 12.76 -5.09
CA LEU A 80 1.36 11.50 -5.56
C LEU A 80 1.72 11.25 -7.04
N GLU A 81 1.76 12.29 -7.86
CA GLU A 81 2.17 12.20 -9.27
C GLU A 81 3.67 11.96 -9.43
N ASP A 82 4.49 12.68 -8.67
CA ASP A 82 5.93 12.71 -8.85
C ASP A 82 6.67 11.57 -8.12
N ASN A 83 6.09 11.05 -7.02
CA ASN A 83 6.75 10.05 -6.19
C ASN A 83 6.30 8.62 -6.52
N PRO A 84 7.16 7.80 -7.18
CA PRO A 84 6.83 6.42 -7.55
C PRO A 84 6.69 5.46 -6.35
N TYR A 85 7.11 5.87 -5.15
CA TYR A 85 7.01 5.07 -3.92
C TYR A 85 5.75 5.38 -3.09
N LEU A 86 4.88 6.28 -3.60
CA LEU A 86 3.59 6.59 -3.01
C LEU A 86 2.48 6.05 -3.91
N LEU A 87 1.76 5.02 -3.43
CA LEU A 87 0.75 4.31 -4.19
C LEU A 87 -0.67 4.63 -3.71
N ARG A 88 -1.53 5.07 -4.62
CA ARG A 88 -2.97 5.10 -4.43
C ARG A 88 -3.62 3.78 -4.83
N PRO A 89 -4.88 3.49 -4.44
CA PRO A 89 -5.59 2.35 -5.00
C PRO A 89 -5.61 2.35 -6.53
N ALA A 90 -5.18 1.23 -7.12
CA ALA A 90 -5.03 1.07 -8.57
C ALA A 90 -6.37 1.07 -9.31
N ASN A 91 -7.46 0.75 -8.60
CA ASN A 91 -8.80 0.69 -9.15
C ASN A 91 -9.57 2.03 -9.12
N PHE A 92 -8.92 3.15 -8.77
CA PHE A 92 -9.38 4.47 -9.17
C PHE A 92 -9.22 4.68 -10.69
N ALA A 93 -9.93 5.65 -11.25
CA ALA A 93 -9.83 6.00 -12.66
C ALA A 93 -8.36 6.23 -13.09
N PRO A 94 -7.94 5.70 -14.25
CA PRO A 94 -6.52 5.67 -14.64
C PRO A 94 -5.91 7.06 -14.93
N ASN A 95 -6.75 8.06 -15.22
CA ASN A 95 -6.35 9.45 -15.50
C ASN A 95 -6.20 10.32 -14.25
N LEU A 96 -6.36 9.76 -13.06
CA LEU A 96 -6.13 10.47 -11.81
C LEU A 96 -4.64 10.47 -11.45
N PRO A 97 -4.15 11.50 -10.71
CA PRO A 97 -2.74 11.59 -10.31
C PRO A 97 -2.23 10.35 -9.61
N GLY A 98 -0.96 10.02 -9.84
CA GLY A 98 -0.26 8.92 -9.20
C GLY A 98 -0.59 7.55 -9.79
N ARG A 99 -0.03 6.53 -9.17
CA ARG A 99 -0.12 5.13 -9.61
C ARG A 99 -0.57 4.21 -8.49
N GLY A 100 -1.04 3.01 -8.83
CA GLY A 100 -1.48 2.04 -7.83
C GLY A 100 -0.64 0.77 -7.79
N PHE A 101 0.39 0.68 -8.65
CA PHE A 101 1.35 -0.41 -8.71
C PHE A 101 2.74 0.12 -8.97
N GLY A 102 3.76 -0.55 -8.42
CA GLY A 102 5.16 -0.30 -8.72
C GLY A 102 6.00 -1.53 -8.50
N VAL A 103 7.13 -1.61 -9.24
CA VAL A 103 8.17 -2.63 -9.07
C VAL A 103 9.41 -1.94 -8.54
N TYR A 104 9.94 -2.46 -7.42
CA TYR A 104 11.04 -1.87 -6.67
C TYR A 104 12.20 -2.84 -6.55
N GLU A 105 13.41 -2.30 -6.46
CA GLU A 105 14.59 -3.12 -6.24
C GLU A 105 14.69 -3.51 -4.77
N GLY A 106 14.74 -4.81 -4.52
CA GLY A 106 15.00 -5.40 -3.23
C GLY A 106 16.42 -5.95 -3.10
N PRO A 107 16.73 -6.66 -2.01
CA PRO A 107 18.04 -7.25 -1.80
C PRO A 107 18.40 -8.21 -2.93
N ARG A 108 19.68 -8.18 -3.35
CA ARG A 108 20.26 -9.05 -4.40
C ARG A 108 19.60 -8.93 -5.77
N GLY A 109 19.04 -7.77 -6.08
CA GLY A 109 18.39 -7.50 -7.36
C GLY A 109 17.00 -8.14 -7.51
N LEU A 110 16.38 -8.61 -6.42
CA LEU A 110 14.97 -9.03 -6.44
C LEU A 110 14.07 -7.86 -6.84
N ARG A 111 13.14 -8.12 -7.73
CA ARG A 111 12.11 -7.16 -8.16
C ARG A 111 10.84 -7.38 -7.35
N ILE A 112 10.50 -6.42 -6.52
CA ILE A 112 9.39 -6.47 -5.58
C ILE A 112 8.24 -5.64 -6.12
N GLY A 113 7.14 -6.30 -6.50
CA GLY A 113 5.90 -5.67 -6.92
C GLY A 113 5.01 -5.37 -5.72
N ILE A 114 4.57 -4.12 -5.59
CA ILE A 114 3.56 -3.71 -4.60
C ILE A 114 2.34 -3.19 -5.34
N LEU A 115 1.20 -3.82 -5.08
CA LEU A 115 -0.10 -3.46 -5.62
C LEU A 115 -1.00 -2.95 -4.50
N ASN A 116 -1.50 -1.72 -4.62
CA ASN A 116 -2.52 -1.17 -3.75
C ASN A 116 -3.88 -1.27 -4.44
N LEU A 117 -4.84 -1.89 -3.78
CA LEU A 117 -6.22 -2.01 -4.25
C LEU A 117 -7.20 -1.55 -3.18
N MET A 118 -8.40 -1.17 -3.58
CA MET A 118 -9.47 -0.80 -2.66
C MET A 118 -10.75 -1.60 -2.94
N GLY A 119 -11.41 -2.06 -1.87
CA GLY A 119 -12.72 -2.67 -1.92
C GLY A 119 -13.80 -1.66 -2.32
N ARG A 120 -14.99 -2.16 -2.63
CA ARG A 120 -16.13 -1.34 -3.08
C ARG A 120 -17.27 -1.31 -2.07
N PHE A 121 -17.35 -2.30 -1.19
CA PHE A 121 -18.41 -2.40 -0.21
C PHE A 121 -18.25 -1.29 0.85
N GLU A 122 -19.27 -0.44 0.99
CA GLU A 122 -19.34 0.70 1.93
C GLU A 122 -18.18 1.73 1.81
N LEU A 123 -17.45 1.72 0.69
CA LEU A 123 -16.39 2.70 0.40
C LEU A 123 -16.80 3.61 -0.76
N ASP A 124 -16.35 3.32 -2.00
CA ASP A 124 -16.68 4.10 -3.18
C ASP A 124 -17.23 3.20 -4.29
N SER A 125 -18.44 3.49 -4.73
CA SER A 125 -19.09 2.72 -5.81
C SER A 125 -18.55 3.03 -7.21
N ASN A 126 -17.79 4.12 -7.38
CA ASN A 126 -17.27 4.56 -8.68
C ASN A 126 -15.91 3.94 -9.02
N LEU A 127 -15.44 2.99 -8.22
CA LEU A 127 -14.21 2.27 -8.49
C LEU A 127 -14.40 1.18 -9.54
N ASP A 128 -13.36 0.94 -10.33
CA ASP A 128 -13.25 -0.27 -11.13
C ASP A 128 -13.25 -1.52 -10.22
N SER A 129 -13.63 -2.67 -10.77
CA SER A 129 -13.54 -3.92 -10.02
C SER A 129 -12.10 -4.22 -9.61
N PRO A 130 -11.81 -4.35 -8.31
CA PRO A 130 -10.45 -4.64 -7.87
C PRO A 130 -9.92 -5.98 -8.39
N PHE A 131 -10.81 -6.95 -8.65
CA PHE A 131 -10.47 -8.24 -9.24
C PHE A 131 -9.97 -8.10 -10.68
N GLN A 132 -10.69 -7.33 -11.51
CA GLN A 132 -10.30 -7.09 -12.90
C GLN A 132 -9.03 -6.25 -13.01
N VAL A 133 -8.86 -5.28 -12.11
CA VAL A 133 -7.64 -4.46 -12.05
C VAL A 133 -6.45 -5.29 -11.64
N ALA A 134 -6.61 -6.19 -10.65
CA ALA A 134 -5.58 -7.15 -10.28
C ALA A 134 -5.16 -8.02 -11.47
N ASP A 135 -6.11 -8.60 -12.20
CA ASP A 135 -5.82 -9.40 -13.39
C ASP A 135 -5.01 -8.65 -14.44
N ARG A 136 -5.43 -7.42 -14.73
CA ARG A 136 -4.74 -6.57 -15.73
C ARG A 136 -3.30 -6.27 -15.30
N ILE A 137 -3.08 -5.92 -14.03
CA ILE A 137 -1.75 -5.58 -13.52
C ILE A 137 -0.87 -6.83 -13.48
N LEU A 138 -1.37 -7.95 -12.97
CA LEU A 138 -0.62 -9.20 -12.90
C LEU A 138 -0.22 -9.73 -14.29
N ALA A 139 -1.08 -9.57 -15.31
CA ALA A 139 -0.78 -9.97 -16.68
C ALA A 139 0.14 -8.99 -17.42
N GLY A 140 0.22 -7.74 -16.96
CA GLY A 140 1.05 -6.68 -17.54
C GLY A 140 2.30 -6.39 -16.70
N GLU A 141 2.35 -5.22 -16.08
CA GLU A 141 3.50 -4.72 -15.33
C GLU A 141 3.92 -5.64 -14.17
N GLY A 142 2.96 -6.35 -13.55
CA GLY A 142 3.22 -7.30 -12.46
C GLY A 142 4.03 -8.53 -12.88
N ALA A 143 4.04 -8.87 -14.17
CA ALA A 143 4.85 -9.98 -14.69
C ALA A 143 6.37 -9.72 -14.60
N GLU A 144 6.77 -8.47 -14.35
CA GLU A 144 8.17 -8.10 -14.16
C GLU A 144 8.65 -8.34 -12.72
N ALA A 145 7.75 -8.53 -11.76
CA ALA A 145 8.10 -8.74 -10.36
C ALA A 145 8.47 -10.19 -10.08
N ASP A 146 9.52 -10.41 -9.28
CA ASP A 146 9.90 -11.73 -8.78
C ASP A 146 9.07 -12.11 -7.55
N LEU A 147 8.70 -11.11 -6.73
CA LEU A 147 7.79 -11.22 -5.59
C LEU A 147 6.71 -10.16 -5.71
N LEU A 148 5.45 -10.53 -5.51
CA LEU A 148 4.32 -9.62 -5.63
C LEU A 148 3.47 -9.63 -4.36
N PHE A 149 3.18 -8.45 -3.84
CA PHE A 149 2.45 -8.23 -2.60
C PHE A 149 1.29 -7.26 -2.81
N VAL A 150 0.22 -7.44 -2.05
CA VAL A 150 -1.02 -6.64 -2.19
C VAL A 150 -1.45 -6.05 -0.86
N ASP A 151 -1.59 -4.71 -0.80
CA ASP A 151 -2.38 -4.03 0.22
C ASP A 151 -3.81 -3.89 -0.30
N PHE A 152 -4.75 -4.56 0.37
CA PHE A 152 -6.17 -4.49 0.02
C PHE A 152 -6.96 -3.70 1.06
N HIS A 153 -7.16 -2.43 0.76
CA HIS A 153 -7.87 -1.48 1.61
C HIS A 153 -9.38 -1.66 1.46
N ALA A 154 -10.02 -2.37 2.38
CA ALA A 154 -11.44 -2.75 2.27
C ALA A 154 -12.15 -2.79 3.63
N GLU A 155 -13.44 -2.44 3.64
CA GLU A 155 -14.28 -2.53 4.82
C GLU A 155 -14.64 -3.98 5.15
N ALA A 156 -15.24 -4.70 4.19
CA ALA A 156 -15.78 -6.02 4.44
C ALA A 156 -14.71 -7.11 4.52
N THR A 157 -14.71 -7.88 5.62
CA THR A 157 -13.88 -9.07 5.77
C THR A 157 -14.14 -10.10 4.67
N SER A 158 -15.38 -10.22 4.20
CA SER A 158 -15.76 -11.12 3.10
C SER A 158 -15.11 -10.68 1.77
N GLU A 159 -15.00 -9.38 1.50
CA GLU A 159 -14.34 -8.86 0.31
C GLU A 159 -12.82 -9.11 0.38
N LYS A 160 -12.21 -8.89 1.56
CA LYS A 160 -10.79 -9.23 1.81
C LYS A 160 -10.53 -10.73 1.60
N GLY A 161 -11.39 -11.60 2.16
CA GLY A 161 -11.28 -13.04 2.00
C GLY A 161 -11.45 -13.48 0.54
N ALA A 162 -12.43 -12.92 -0.17
CA ALA A 162 -12.65 -13.21 -1.60
C ALA A 162 -11.45 -12.83 -2.46
N MET A 163 -10.83 -11.67 -2.21
CA MET A 163 -9.62 -11.23 -2.91
C MET A 163 -8.43 -12.15 -2.61
N ALA A 164 -8.25 -12.55 -1.36
CA ALA A 164 -7.19 -13.48 -0.98
C ALA A 164 -7.32 -14.83 -1.71
N TRP A 165 -8.51 -15.41 -1.75
CA TRP A 165 -8.79 -16.63 -2.52
C TRP A 165 -8.60 -16.45 -4.03
N TYR A 166 -9.00 -15.31 -4.55
CA TYR A 166 -8.87 -15.01 -5.98
C TYR A 166 -7.41 -14.90 -6.44
N LEU A 167 -6.55 -14.38 -5.57
CA LEU A 167 -5.14 -14.18 -5.84
C LEU A 167 -4.23 -15.33 -5.36
N ASP A 168 -4.81 -16.36 -4.71
CA ASP A 168 -4.05 -17.50 -4.21
C ASP A 168 -3.24 -18.18 -5.33
N GLY A 169 -1.96 -18.45 -5.04
CA GLY A 169 -1.01 -19.00 -6.00
C GLY A 169 -0.49 -18.02 -7.06
N ARG A 170 -0.95 -16.76 -7.06
CA ARG A 170 -0.55 -15.72 -8.03
C ARG A 170 0.30 -14.61 -7.41
N ILE A 171 0.30 -14.50 -6.09
CA ILE A 171 1.04 -13.52 -5.31
C ILE A 171 1.68 -14.17 -4.08
N GLN A 172 2.63 -13.51 -3.42
CA GLN A 172 3.28 -14.02 -2.22
C GLN A 172 2.49 -13.74 -0.95
N ALA A 173 1.88 -12.55 -0.83
CA ALA A 173 1.00 -12.23 0.29
C ALA A 173 0.02 -11.10 -0.04
N LEU A 174 -1.11 -11.11 0.70
CA LEU A 174 -2.08 -10.03 0.75
C LEU A 174 -2.36 -9.71 2.22
N TRP A 175 -2.46 -8.44 2.55
CA TRP A 175 -2.97 -7.97 3.84
C TRP A 175 -4.12 -6.99 3.65
N GLY A 176 -4.95 -6.87 4.67
CA GLY A 176 -6.07 -5.94 4.67
C GLY A 176 -5.76 -4.70 5.50
N THR A 177 -6.20 -3.53 5.03
CA THR A 177 -6.18 -2.25 5.73
C THR A 177 -7.59 -1.66 5.83
N HIS A 178 -7.77 -0.47 6.37
CA HIS A 178 -9.00 0.29 6.57
C HIS A 178 -9.66 0.13 7.93
N THR A 179 -9.99 -1.09 8.35
CA THR A 179 -10.82 -1.32 9.55
C THR A 179 -10.09 -1.09 10.87
N HIS A 180 -8.78 -0.84 10.84
CA HIS A 180 -7.91 -0.66 12.02
C HIS A 180 -7.99 -1.82 13.02
N VAL A 181 -8.29 -3.02 12.53
CA VAL A 181 -8.31 -4.26 13.31
C VAL A 181 -7.11 -5.11 12.89
N PRO A 182 -6.21 -5.44 13.85
CA PRO A 182 -5.03 -6.27 13.57
C PRO A 182 -5.40 -7.71 13.22
#